data_6db57751940c96f1881680ba99855fd7
#
_entry.id   6db57751940c96f1881680ba99855fd7
#
_cell.length_a   1.000
_cell.length_b   1.000
_cell.length_c   1.000
_cell.angle_alpha   90.00
_cell.angle_beta   90.00
_cell.angle_gamma   90.00
#
_symmetry.space_group_name_H-M   'P 1'
#
loop_
_entity.id
_entity.type
_entity.pdbx_description
1 polymer ?
#
loop_
_entity_poly.entity_id
_entity_poly.type
_entity_poly.pdbx_seq_one_letter_code
_entity_poly.pdbx_strand_id
1 'polypeptide(L)'
;MRYQVTKKRILITLLLSLLALLIVGFSLDVFIDSETNSFNQSGMGLIVLLLILGCYAQSVEVRMHPIVNAVWIGISFVALPFIMVHVIEYLSGHDVSLLSDMRFALNFFWCQLVYAMLFALTNHYRWSVILGSVVCFLVGGINHFVQLFRGSPFQISDILAVGTAADVAGNYIIAINYDLLLTGSITFLAVSLAILAEFHCKRRDWKRITASVVL
;
A
#
# COMPACT_ATOMS: atom_id res chain seq x y z
N MET A 1 -4.26 -27.69 6.63
CA MET A 1 -3.39 -26.53 6.81
C MET A 1 -2.29 -26.93 7.81
N ARG A 2 -1.01 -26.73 7.45
CA ARG A 2 0.11 -26.87 8.41
C ARG A 2 0.68 -25.48 8.64
N TYR A 3 0.81 -25.09 9.90
CA TYR A 3 1.46 -23.85 10.32
C TYR A 3 2.90 -24.14 10.69
N GLN A 4 3.83 -23.42 10.14
CA GLN A 4 5.24 -23.48 10.53
C GLN A 4 5.75 -22.07 10.79
N VAL A 5 6.40 -21.89 11.93
CA VAL A 5 7.05 -20.62 12.28
C VAL A 5 8.57 -20.86 12.13
N THR A 6 9.16 -20.20 11.16
CA THR A 6 10.60 -20.33 10.87
C THR A 6 11.37 -19.23 11.62
N LYS A 7 12.55 -19.52 12.16
CA LYS A 7 13.42 -18.53 12.85
C LYS A 7 13.63 -17.25 12.03
N LYS A 8 13.81 -17.39 10.70
CA LYS A 8 13.96 -16.25 9.78
C LYS A 8 12.71 -15.34 9.76
N ARG A 9 11.52 -15.93 9.81
CA ARG A 9 10.27 -15.15 9.82
C ARG A 9 10.07 -14.44 11.15
N ILE A 10 10.39 -15.09 12.27
CA ILE A 10 10.37 -14.44 13.60
C ILE A 10 11.26 -13.20 13.59
N LEU A 11 12.48 -13.32 13.07
CA LEU A 11 13.40 -12.19 12.98
C LEU A 11 12.85 -11.05 12.12
N ILE A 12 12.29 -11.36 10.95
CA ILE A 12 11.66 -10.36 10.06
C ILE A 12 10.48 -9.68 10.77
N THR A 13 9.64 -10.46 11.45
CA THR A 13 8.49 -9.93 12.21
C THR A 13 8.93 -9.02 13.34
N LEU A 14 9.97 -9.41 14.09
CA LEU A 14 10.53 -8.56 15.15
C LEU A 14 11.10 -7.26 14.60
N LEU A 15 11.80 -7.30 13.47
CA LEU A 15 12.32 -6.10 12.80
C LEU A 15 11.17 -5.20 12.31
N LEU A 16 10.14 -5.77 11.69
CA LEU A 16 8.97 -5.01 11.23
C LEU A 16 8.18 -4.43 12.39
N SER A 17 8.00 -5.16 13.48
CA SER A 17 7.30 -4.66 14.67
C SER A 17 8.09 -3.54 15.35
N LEU A 18 9.41 -3.66 15.44
CA LEU A 18 10.27 -2.60 15.95
C LEU A 18 10.20 -1.35 15.08
N LEU A 19 10.26 -1.51 13.76
CA LEU A 19 10.12 -0.41 12.81
C LEU A 19 8.75 0.28 12.94
N ALA A 20 7.68 -0.51 13.03
CA ALA A 20 6.33 0.01 13.22
C ALA A 20 6.19 0.79 14.53
N LEU A 21 6.74 0.27 15.63
CA LEU A 21 6.76 0.97 16.92
C LEU A 21 7.57 2.27 16.87
N LEU A 22 8.70 2.27 16.16
CA LEU A 22 9.50 3.48 15.96
C LEU A 22 8.71 4.53 15.17
N ILE A 23 8.06 4.14 14.05
CA ILE A 23 7.25 5.06 13.25
C ILE A 23 6.14 5.67 14.11
N VAL A 24 5.37 4.88 14.84
CA VAL A 24 4.31 5.37 15.73
C VAL A 24 4.89 6.25 16.84
N GLY A 25 6.01 5.84 17.44
CA GLY A 25 6.66 6.58 18.52
C GLY A 25 7.19 7.94 18.08
N PHE A 26 7.77 8.05 16.87
CA PHE A 26 8.21 9.33 16.32
C PHE A 26 7.06 10.21 15.81
N SER A 27 5.88 9.63 15.64
CA SER A 27 4.69 10.32 15.11
C SER A 27 3.62 10.55 16.17
N LEU A 28 3.96 10.57 17.46
CA LEU A 28 2.99 10.75 18.54
C LEU A 28 2.23 12.07 18.43
N ASP A 29 2.87 13.13 17.94
CA ASP A 29 2.26 14.45 17.74
C ASP A 29 1.08 14.40 16.74
N VAL A 30 1.08 13.42 15.82
CA VAL A 30 0.01 13.21 14.84
C VAL A 30 -1.33 12.82 15.49
N PHE A 31 -1.28 12.27 16.70
CA PHE A 31 -2.46 11.86 17.46
C PHE A 31 -2.97 12.94 18.42
N ILE A 32 -2.35 14.11 18.43
CA ILE A 32 -2.78 15.26 19.21
C ILE A 32 -3.56 16.18 18.30
N ASP A 33 -4.84 16.37 18.60
CA ASP A 33 -5.68 17.34 17.91
C ASP A 33 -5.21 18.75 18.31
N SER A 34 -4.79 19.53 17.31
CA SER A 34 -4.26 20.88 17.51
C SER A 34 -5.29 21.90 18.03
N GLU A 35 -6.59 21.66 17.78
CA GLU A 35 -7.66 22.56 18.22
C GLU A 35 -8.09 22.30 19.67
N THR A 36 -8.24 21.03 20.01
CA THR A 36 -8.75 20.60 21.33
C THR A 36 -7.65 20.19 22.29
N ASN A 37 -6.42 20.07 21.84
CA ASN A 37 -5.28 19.52 22.57
C ASN A 37 -5.62 18.15 23.21
N SER A 38 -6.54 17.41 22.56
CA SER A 38 -6.97 16.09 22.98
C SER A 38 -6.22 15.00 22.22
N PHE A 39 -5.86 13.93 22.94
CA PHE A 39 -5.18 12.80 22.36
C PHE A 39 -6.17 11.82 21.72
N ASN A 40 -6.01 11.55 20.41
CA ASN A 40 -6.85 10.60 19.67
C ASN A 40 -6.43 9.15 19.97
N GLN A 41 -6.82 8.67 21.15
CA GLN A 41 -6.49 7.31 21.62
C GLN A 41 -7.09 6.22 20.74
N SER A 42 -8.30 6.42 20.23
CA SER A 42 -8.97 5.44 19.36
C SER A 42 -8.27 5.30 18.01
N GLY A 43 -7.86 6.40 17.40
CA GLY A 43 -7.11 6.40 16.15
C GLY A 43 -5.75 5.73 16.28
N MET A 44 -5.01 6.04 17.33
CA MET A 44 -3.74 5.38 17.62
C MET A 44 -3.94 3.88 17.87
N GLY A 45 -4.95 3.50 18.66
CA GLY A 45 -5.25 2.10 18.92
C GLY A 45 -5.58 1.31 17.67
N LEU A 46 -6.31 1.90 16.73
CA LEU A 46 -6.63 1.29 15.43
C LEU A 46 -5.36 1.05 14.61
N ILE A 47 -4.50 2.06 14.47
CA ILE A 47 -3.25 1.95 13.70
C ILE A 47 -2.35 0.87 14.29
N VAL A 48 -2.15 0.88 15.61
CA VAL A 48 -1.34 -0.13 16.31
C VAL A 48 -1.92 -1.54 16.10
N LEU A 49 -3.24 -1.69 16.19
CA LEU A 49 -3.91 -2.97 15.94
C LEU A 49 -3.66 -3.48 14.52
N LEU A 50 -3.82 -2.62 13.50
CA LEU A 50 -3.57 -2.98 12.11
C LEU A 50 -2.12 -3.40 11.88
N LEU A 51 -1.16 -2.70 12.46
CA LEU A 51 0.26 -3.03 12.38
C LEU A 51 0.58 -4.37 13.07
N ILE A 52 0.03 -4.61 14.25
CA ILE A 52 0.19 -5.88 14.98
C ILE A 52 -0.37 -7.04 14.15
N LEU A 53 -1.57 -6.89 13.60
CA LEU A 53 -2.19 -7.93 12.76
C LEU A 53 -1.37 -8.19 11.49
N GLY A 54 -0.83 -7.15 10.84
CA GLY A 54 0.06 -7.27 9.70
C GLY A 54 1.38 -8.00 10.06
N CYS A 55 2.00 -7.65 11.17
CA CYS A 55 3.20 -8.33 11.68
C CYS A 55 2.91 -9.80 12.02
N TYR A 56 1.77 -10.08 12.64
CA TYR A 56 1.34 -11.44 12.93
C TYR A 56 1.16 -12.27 11.65
N ALA A 57 0.49 -11.70 10.63
CA ALA A 57 0.32 -12.35 9.33
C ALA A 57 1.67 -12.69 8.67
N GLN A 58 2.69 -11.83 8.81
CA GLN A 58 4.04 -12.08 8.31
C GLN A 58 4.77 -13.22 9.05
N SER A 59 4.47 -13.43 10.34
CA SER A 59 5.14 -14.46 11.16
C SER A 59 4.68 -15.87 10.82
N VAL A 60 3.48 -16.01 10.29
CA VAL A 60 2.84 -17.31 10.04
C VAL A 60 3.08 -17.77 8.61
N GLU A 61 3.60 -18.98 8.43
CA GLU A 61 3.64 -19.67 7.15
C GLU A 61 2.44 -20.61 7.04
N VAL A 62 1.54 -20.32 6.13
CA VAL A 62 0.36 -21.14 5.89
C VAL A 62 0.58 -21.96 4.63
N ARG A 63 0.74 -23.28 4.79
CA ARG A 63 0.72 -24.20 3.65
C ARG A 63 -0.72 -24.50 3.28
N MET A 64 -1.20 -23.84 2.23
CA MET A 64 -2.54 -24.01 1.69
C MET A 64 -2.60 -25.17 0.71
N HIS A 65 -3.80 -25.81 0.62
CA HIS A 65 -4.07 -26.72 -0.48
C HIS A 65 -3.97 -25.96 -1.82
N PRO A 66 -3.49 -26.57 -2.93
CA PRO A 66 -3.27 -25.85 -4.20
C PRO A 66 -4.49 -25.08 -4.71
N ILE A 67 -5.69 -25.65 -4.58
CA ILE A 67 -6.95 -24.99 -4.99
C ILE A 67 -7.21 -23.75 -4.13
N VAL A 68 -7.08 -23.87 -2.80
CA VAL A 68 -7.28 -22.75 -1.86
C VAL A 68 -6.26 -21.65 -2.11
N ASN A 69 -5.00 -22.03 -2.38
CA ASN A 69 -3.94 -21.09 -2.70
C ASN A 69 -4.23 -20.33 -4.02
N ALA A 70 -4.70 -21.03 -5.05
CA ALA A 70 -5.07 -20.39 -6.32
C ALA A 70 -6.25 -19.42 -6.16
N VAL A 71 -7.28 -19.81 -5.41
CA VAL A 71 -8.42 -18.94 -5.10
C VAL A 71 -7.98 -17.72 -4.30
N TRP A 72 -7.12 -17.90 -3.28
CA TRP A 72 -6.57 -16.81 -2.47
C TRP A 72 -5.78 -15.80 -3.31
N ILE A 73 -4.94 -16.30 -4.23
CA ILE A 73 -4.19 -15.47 -5.18
C ILE A 73 -5.16 -14.65 -6.04
N GLY A 74 -6.19 -15.30 -6.62
CA GLY A 74 -7.20 -14.62 -7.44
C GLY A 74 -7.94 -13.53 -6.67
N ILE A 75 -8.42 -13.84 -5.47
CA ILE A 75 -9.11 -12.87 -4.60
C ILE A 75 -8.17 -11.72 -4.25
N SER A 76 -6.95 -12.01 -3.81
CA SER A 76 -6.00 -10.96 -3.39
C SER A 76 -5.57 -10.08 -4.56
N PHE A 77 -5.44 -10.65 -5.76
CA PHE A 77 -5.04 -9.91 -6.96
C PHE A 77 -6.12 -8.93 -7.44
N VAL A 78 -7.37 -9.13 -7.04
CA VAL A 78 -8.49 -8.21 -7.28
C VAL A 78 -8.71 -7.27 -6.08
N ALA A 79 -8.66 -7.82 -4.86
CA ALA A 79 -8.95 -7.05 -3.66
C ALA A 79 -7.91 -5.97 -3.36
N LEU A 80 -6.61 -6.23 -3.64
CA LEU A 80 -5.57 -5.24 -3.40
C LEU A 80 -5.71 -3.98 -4.26
N PRO A 81 -5.85 -4.05 -5.60
CA PRO A 81 -6.13 -2.86 -6.41
C PRO A 81 -7.38 -2.13 -5.95
N PHE A 82 -8.44 -2.86 -5.54
CA PHE A 82 -9.65 -2.27 -4.99
C PHE A 82 -9.36 -1.46 -3.71
N ILE A 83 -8.60 -2.03 -2.77
CA ILE A 83 -8.16 -1.32 -1.55
C ILE A 83 -7.29 -0.13 -1.91
N MET A 84 -6.38 -0.27 -2.87
CA MET A 84 -5.48 0.82 -3.26
C MET A 84 -6.20 2.00 -3.91
N VAL A 85 -7.27 1.78 -4.68
CA VAL A 85 -8.14 2.87 -5.16
C VAL A 85 -8.71 3.65 -3.98
N HIS A 86 -9.25 2.97 -2.96
CA HIS A 86 -9.77 3.64 -1.76
C HIS A 86 -8.69 4.41 -1.00
N VAL A 87 -7.49 3.84 -0.89
CA VAL A 87 -6.33 4.50 -0.26
C VAL A 87 -5.94 5.77 -1.02
N ILE A 88 -5.84 5.70 -2.35
CA ILE A 88 -5.47 6.85 -3.20
C ILE A 88 -6.52 7.95 -3.10
N GLU A 89 -7.81 7.62 -3.22
CA GLU A 89 -8.89 8.60 -3.15
C GLU A 89 -9.00 9.23 -1.76
N TYR A 90 -8.88 8.42 -0.70
CA TYR A 90 -8.88 8.92 0.68
C TYR A 90 -7.72 9.90 0.92
N LEU A 91 -6.50 9.57 0.49
CA LEU A 91 -5.33 10.44 0.59
C LEU A 91 -5.48 11.71 -0.26
N SER A 92 -6.27 11.66 -1.32
CA SER A 92 -6.61 12.81 -2.15
C SER A 92 -7.76 13.66 -1.58
N GLY A 93 -8.25 13.35 -0.38
CA GLY A 93 -9.36 14.07 0.25
C GLY A 93 -10.71 13.90 -0.45
N HIS A 94 -10.83 12.88 -1.30
CA HIS A 94 -12.06 12.57 -2.01
C HIS A 94 -12.82 11.44 -1.32
N ASP A 95 -14.13 11.58 -1.19
CA ASP A 95 -14.98 10.47 -0.79
C ASP A 95 -15.25 9.58 -2.01
N VAL A 96 -14.84 8.31 -1.89
CA VAL A 96 -15.04 7.28 -2.93
C VAL A 96 -16.52 7.12 -3.30
N SER A 97 -17.43 7.36 -2.36
CA SER A 97 -18.89 7.30 -2.58
C SER A 97 -19.39 8.35 -3.57
N LEU A 98 -18.65 9.43 -3.77
CA LEU A 98 -18.98 10.51 -4.70
C LEU A 98 -18.41 10.29 -6.11
N LEU A 99 -17.56 9.27 -6.29
CA LEU A 99 -17.07 8.90 -7.61
C LEU A 99 -18.18 8.25 -8.43
N SER A 100 -18.31 8.68 -9.69
CA SER A 100 -19.15 7.93 -10.62
C SER A 100 -18.58 6.54 -10.86
N ASP A 101 -19.45 5.54 -11.09
CA ASP A 101 -19.05 4.15 -11.35
C ASP A 101 -17.98 4.04 -12.43
N MET A 102 -18.05 4.87 -13.45
CA MET A 102 -17.08 4.88 -14.55
C MET A 102 -15.70 5.37 -14.10
N ARG A 103 -15.63 6.40 -13.26
CA ARG A 103 -14.35 6.91 -12.72
C ARG A 103 -13.72 5.89 -11.78
N PHE A 104 -14.54 5.30 -10.91
CA PHE A 104 -14.07 4.23 -10.03
C PHE A 104 -13.53 3.04 -10.84
N ALA A 105 -14.27 2.57 -11.84
CA ALA A 105 -13.85 1.46 -12.70
C ALA A 105 -12.54 1.77 -13.43
N LEU A 106 -12.36 3.01 -13.90
CA LEU A 106 -11.13 3.43 -14.57
C LEU A 106 -9.93 3.44 -13.61
N ASN A 107 -10.09 3.99 -12.40
CA ASN A 107 -9.04 4.02 -11.39
C ASN A 107 -8.68 2.60 -10.94
N PHE A 108 -9.67 1.74 -10.76
CA PHE A 108 -9.47 0.33 -10.46
C PHE A 108 -8.70 -0.38 -11.59
N PHE A 109 -9.08 -0.15 -12.85
CA PHE A 109 -8.39 -0.72 -14.01
C PHE A 109 -6.91 -0.31 -14.04
N TRP A 110 -6.59 0.97 -13.82
CA TRP A 110 -5.21 1.43 -13.78
C TRP A 110 -4.40 0.79 -12.64
N CYS A 111 -4.96 0.72 -11.44
CA CYS A 111 -4.33 0.00 -10.33
C CYS A 111 -4.11 -1.48 -10.70
N GLN A 112 -5.13 -2.15 -11.23
CA GLN A 112 -5.04 -3.55 -11.65
C GLN A 112 -3.94 -3.77 -12.70
N LEU A 113 -3.79 -2.84 -13.65
CA LEU A 113 -2.78 -2.88 -14.70
C LEU A 113 -1.37 -2.79 -14.11
N VAL A 114 -1.14 -1.94 -13.10
CA VAL A 114 0.16 -1.86 -12.39
C VAL A 114 0.53 -3.21 -11.78
N TYR A 115 -0.39 -3.86 -11.07
CA TYR A 115 -0.14 -5.18 -10.49
C TYR A 115 0.11 -6.24 -11.54
N ALA A 116 -0.67 -6.25 -12.63
CA ALA A 116 -0.51 -7.20 -13.73
C ALA A 116 0.83 -7.02 -14.44
N MET A 117 1.23 -5.78 -14.73
CA MET A 117 2.52 -5.45 -15.34
C MET A 117 3.69 -5.90 -14.45
N LEU A 118 3.62 -5.60 -13.16
CA LEU A 118 4.67 -6.02 -12.22
C LEU A 118 4.71 -7.54 -12.05
N PHE A 119 3.57 -8.22 -12.11
CA PHE A 119 3.55 -9.68 -12.12
C PHE A 119 4.20 -10.25 -13.38
N ALA A 120 3.93 -9.66 -14.54
CA ALA A 120 4.56 -10.09 -15.79
C ALA A 120 6.09 -9.85 -15.80
N LEU A 121 6.55 -8.73 -15.22
CA LEU A 121 7.97 -8.40 -15.14
C LEU A 121 8.72 -9.26 -14.12
N THR A 122 8.16 -9.44 -12.93
CA THR A 122 8.83 -10.15 -11.83
C THR A 122 8.65 -11.66 -11.91
N ASN A 123 7.56 -12.13 -12.52
CA ASN A 123 7.14 -13.54 -12.56
C ASN A 123 6.91 -14.14 -11.15
N HIS A 124 6.80 -13.30 -10.15
CA HIS A 124 6.61 -13.68 -8.75
C HIS A 124 5.44 -12.90 -8.15
N TYR A 125 4.40 -13.61 -7.74
CA TYR A 125 3.20 -13.03 -7.15
C TYR A 125 3.51 -12.11 -5.96
N ARG A 126 4.34 -12.56 -5.02
CA ARG A 126 4.70 -11.77 -3.82
C ARG A 126 5.34 -10.43 -4.17
N TRP A 127 6.29 -10.43 -5.09
CA TRP A 127 6.96 -9.19 -5.51
C TRP A 127 6.01 -8.26 -6.27
N SER A 128 5.14 -8.82 -7.10
CA SER A 128 4.12 -8.03 -7.79
C SER A 128 3.19 -7.32 -6.80
N VAL A 129 2.73 -8.04 -5.78
CA VAL A 129 1.85 -7.50 -4.74
C VAL A 129 2.55 -6.41 -3.93
N ILE A 130 3.76 -6.66 -3.45
CA ILE A 130 4.52 -5.70 -2.64
C ILE A 130 4.82 -4.44 -3.45
N LEU A 131 5.45 -4.61 -4.62
CA LEU A 131 5.84 -3.47 -5.47
C LEU A 131 4.63 -2.70 -6.00
N GLY A 132 3.55 -3.41 -6.39
CA GLY A 132 2.31 -2.79 -6.85
C GLY A 132 1.68 -1.91 -5.77
N SER A 133 1.60 -2.42 -4.54
CA SER A 133 1.08 -1.64 -3.41
C SER A 133 1.98 -0.45 -3.07
N VAL A 134 3.30 -0.63 -3.11
CA VAL A 134 4.25 0.47 -2.88
C VAL A 134 4.08 1.55 -3.95
N VAL A 135 4.00 1.19 -5.23
CA VAL A 135 3.80 2.16 -6.32
C VAL A 135 2.48 2.91 -6.16
N CYS A 136 1.37 2.20 -5.93
CA CYS A 136 0.06 2.83 -5.73
C CYS A 136 0.05 3.74 -4.49
N PHE A 137 0.65 3.30 -3.37
CA PHE A 137 0.74 4.10 -2.15
C PHE A 137 1.59 5.36 -2.36
N LEU A 138 2.72 5.25 -3.07
CA LEU A 138 3.56 6.41 -3.41
C LEU A 138 2.81 7.42 -4.29
N VAL A 139 2.05 6.95 -5.28
CA VAL A 139 1.21 7.82 -6.12
C VAL A 139 0.17 8.57 -5.27
N GLY A 140 -0.54 7.86 -4.38
CA GLY A 140 -1.48 8.48 -3.46
C GLY A 140 -0.82 9.47 -2.50
N GLY A 141 0.33 9.11 -1.92
CA GLY A 141 1.09 9.96 -1.01
C GLY A 141 1.63 11.22 -1.68
N ILE A 142 2.18 11.11 -2.90
CA ILE A 142 2.65 12.26 -3.67
C ILE A 142 1.46 13.21 -3.94
N ASN A 143 0.33 12.67 -4.41
CA ASN A 143 -0.86 13.47 -4.66
C ASN A 143 -1.38 14.14 -3.38
N HIS A 144 -1.35 13.42 -2.25
CA HIS A 144 -1.72 13.97 -0.94
C HIS A 144 -0.89 15.21 -0.57
N PHE A 145 0.45 15.11 -0.64
CA PHE A 145 1.30 16.24 -0.33
C PHE A 145 1.14 17.39 -1.32
N VAL A 146 1.05 17.11 -2.62
CA VAL A 146 0.82 18.16 -3.63
C VAL A 146 -0.48 18.89 -3.35
N GLN A 147 -1.53 18.18 -2.97
CA GLN A 147 -2.82 18.77 -2.63
C GLN A 147 -2.77 19.59 -1.34
N LEU A 148 -2.04 19.15 -0.32
CA LEU A 148 -1.82 19.91 0.92
C LEU A 148 -1.09 21.24 0.65
N PHE A 149 -0.09 21.24 -0.23
CA PHE A 149 0.72 22.44 -0.49
C PHE A 149 0.08 23.40 -1.49
N ARG A 150 -0.62 22.87 -2.49
CA ARG A 150 -1.11 23.64 -3.63
C ARG A 150 -2.63 23.80 -3.64
N GLY A 151 -3.37 23.03 -2.88
CA GLY A 151 -4.82 22.99 -2.88
C GLY A 151 -5.44 22.39 -4.15
N SER A 152 -4.64 21.73 -4.99
CA SER A 152 -5.08 21.08 -6.21
C SER A 152 -4.35 19.77 -6.44
N PRO A 153 -4.99 18.75 -7.07
CA PRO A 153 -4.37 17.46 -7.29
C PRO A 153 -3.17 17.55 -8.23
N PHE A 154 -2.28 16.55 -8.12
CA PHE A 154 -1.10 16.40 -8.98
C PHE A 154 -1.51 16.31 -10.46
N GLN A 155 -0.82 17.06 -11.31
CA GLN A 155 -0.99 17.08 -12.76
C GLN A 155 0.28 16.62 -13.46
N ILE A 156 0.12 16.07 -14.68
CA ILE A 156 1.28 15.61 -15.48
C ILE A 156 2.26 16.78 -15.76
N SER A 157 1.75 18.01 -15.90
CA SER A 157 2.56 19.22 -16.02
C SER A 157 3.51 19.44 -14.83
N ASP A 158 3.18 18.93 -13.66
CA ASP A 158 4.01 19.08 -12.45
C ASP A 158 5.31 18.31 -12.56
N ILE A 159 5.34 17.26 -13.38
CA ILE A 159 6.58 16.52 -13.70
C ILE A 159 7.61 17.45 -14.37
N LEU A 160 7.16 18.37 -15.22
CA LEU A 160 8.04 19.33 -15.87
C LEU A 160 8.56 20.42 -14.92
N ALA A 161 7.82 20.66 -13.84
CA ALA A 161 8.16 21.63 -12.80
C ALA A 161 8.94 21.03 -11.61
N VAL A 162 9.31 19.74 -11.66
CA VAL A 162 10.01 19.05 -10.54
C VAL A 162 11.29 19.78 -10.12
N GLY A 163 12.05 20.35 -11.05
CA GLY A 163 13.24 21.14 -10.72
C GLY A 163 12.91 22.34 -9.83
N THR A 164 11.92 23.15 -10.23
CA THR A 164 11.45 24.30 -9.46
C THR A 164 10.82 23.86 -8.13
N ALA A 165 10.08 22.75 -8.12
CA ALA A 165 9.51 22.21 -6.90
C ALA A 165 10.59 21.73 -5.90
N ALA A 166 11.69 21.16 -6.38
CA ALA A 166 12.81 20.74 -5.55
C ALA A 166 13.52 21.95 -4.88
N ASP A 167 13.66 23.06 -5.61
CA ASP A 167 14.25 24.29 -5.07
C ASP A 167 13.42 24.92 -3.95
N VAL A 168 12.09 24.73 -4.01
CA VAL A 168 11.14 25.27 -3.02
C VAL A 168 10.86 24.27 -1.89
N ALA A 169 11.06 22.97 -2.13
CA ALA A 169 10.75 21.90 -1.17
C ALA A 169 11.47 22.05 0.17
N GLY A 170 12.66 22.66 0.17
CA GLY A 170 13.40 22.95 1.41
C GLY A 170 12.67 23.89 2.37
N ASN A 171 11.66 24.64 1.91
CA ASN A 171 10.86 25.56 2.71
C ASN A 171 9.60 24.90 3.29
N TYR A 172 9.31 23.65 2.93
CA TYR A 172 8.12 22.93 3.39
C TYR A 172 8.51 21.83 4.38
N ILE A 173 7.80 21.78 5.49
CA ILE A 173 7.91 20.68 6.45
C ILE A 173 7.02 19.54 5.97
N ILE A 174 7.65 18.49 5.41
CA ILE A 174 6.95 17.26 5.06
C ILE A 174 6.77 16.47 6.36
N ALA A 175 5.62 16.63 7.01
CA ALA A 175 5.28 15.88 8.21
C ALA A 175 4.37 14.69 7.86
N ILE A 176 4.62 13.57 8.53
CA ILE A 176 3.70 12.42 8.49
C ILE A 176 2.43 12.87 9.21
N ASN A 177 1.26 12.63 8.60
CA ASN A 177 -0.04 12.92 9.21
C ASN A 177 -0.81 11.63 9.50
N TYR A 178 -1.94 11.77 10.18
CA TYR A 178 -2.81 10.65 10.56
C TYR A 178 -3.27 9.83 9.35
N ASP A 179 -3.64 10.48 8.26
CA ASP A 179 -4.16 9.82 7.04
C ASP A 179 -3.12 8.92 6.39
N LEU A 180 -1.85 9.36 6.33
CA LEU A 180 -0.74 8.55 5.85
C LEU A 180 -0.45 7.34 6.73
N LEU A 181 -0.49 7.51 8.06
CA LEU A 181 -0.30 6.41 8.99
C LEU A 181 -1.43 5.39 8.91
N LEU A 182 -2.67 5.85 8.84
CA LEU A 182 -3.83 4.99 8.74
C LEU A 182 -3.81 4.19 7.42
N THR A 183 -3.68 4.88 6.29
CA THR A 183 -3.67 4.23 4.97
C THR A 183 -2.44 3.34 4.77
N GLY A 184 -1.29 3.74 5.29
CA GLY A 184 -0.08 2.92 5.31
C GLY A 184 -0.27 1.62 6.12
N SER A 185 -0.94 1.70 7.27
CA SER A 185 -1.25 0.54 8.13
C SER A 185 -2.24 -0.41 7.46
N ILE A 186 -3.27 0.13 6.81
CA ILE A 186 -4.24 -0.66 6.02
C ILE A 186 -3.52 -1.36 4.86
N THR A 187 -2.69 -0.63 4.12
CA THR A 187 -1.91 -1.19 3.01
C THR A 187 -0.97 -2.29 3.49
N PHE A 188 -0.25 -2.06 4.59
CA PHE A 188 0.65 -3.05 5.19
C PHE A 188 -0.09 -4.33 5.59
N LEU A 189 -1.24 -4.22 6.25
CA LEU A 189 -2.07 -5.37 6.61
C LEU A 189 -2.57 -6.11 5.36
N ALA A 190 -3.12 -5.40 4.38
CA ALA A 190 -3.65 -5.99 3.15
C ALA A 190 -2.57 -6.76 2.37
N VAL A 191 -1.38 -6.17 2.21
CA VAL A 191 -0.22 -6.81 1.59
C VAL A 191 0.23 -8.04 2.40
N SER A 192 0.30 -7.91 3.73
CA SER A 192 0.70 -9.01 4.62
C SER A 192 -0.22 -10.22 4.50
N LEU A 193 -1.53 -9.99 4.39
CA LEU A 193 -2.52 -11.05 4.17
C LEU A 193 -2.39 -11.65 2.75
N ALA A 194 -2.20 -10.83 1.74
CA ALA A 194 -2.07 -11.30 0.36
C ALA A 194 -0.86 -12.21 0.16
N ILE A 195 0.29 -11.88 0.74
CA ILE A 195 1.52 -12.66 0.58
C ILE A 195 1.57 -13.97 1.39
N LEU A 196 0.50 -14.31 2.13
CA LEU A 196 0.34 -15.66 2.70
C LEU A 196 0.30 -16.73 1.60
N ALA A 197 -0.17 -16.38 0.40
CA ALA A 197 -0.13 -17.25 -0.77
C ALA A 197 1.25 -17.25 -1.44
N GLU A 198 1.60 -18.37 -2.04
CA GLU A 198 2.84 -18.50 -2.83
C GLU A 198 2.53 -19.00 -4.24
N PHE A 199 2.96 -18.23 -5.22
CA PHE A 199 2.96 -18.65 -6.61
C PHE A 199 4.27 -18.28 -7.27
N HIS A 200 4.94 -19.30 -7.83
CA HIS A 200 6.15 -19.15 -8.63
C HIS A 200 5.90 -19.70 -10.03
N CYS A 201 6.01 -18.88 -11.03
CA CYS A 201 6.02 -19.37 -12.41
C CYS A 201 7.43 -19.87 -12.73
N LYS A 202 7.57 -21.19 -12.97
CA LYS A 202 8.88 -21.85 -13.19
C LYS A 202 9.62 -21.42 -14.46
N ARG A 203 8.95 -20.75 -15.40
CA ARG A 203 9.53 -20.39 -16.69
C ARG A 203 9.29 -18.91 -17.00
N ARG A 204 10.39 -18.18 -17.22
CA ARG A 204 10.36 -16.80 -17.71
C ARG A 204 9.99 -16.85 -19.20
N ASP A 205 8.70 -16.79 -19.50
CA ASP A 205 8.21 -16.77 -20.87
C ASP A 205 8.21 -15.32 -21.38
N TRP A 206 9.16 -15.01 -22.26
CA TRP A 206 9.24 -13.70 -22.93
C TRP A 206 7.93 -13.31 -23.60
N LYS A 207 7.14 -14.29 -24.04
CA LYS A 207 5.79 -14.09 -24.63
C LYS A 207 4.80 -13.42 -23.67
N ARG A 208 4.96 -13.62 -22.35
CA ARG A 208 4.13 -12.96 -21.33
C ARG A 208 4.53 -11.52 -21.12
N ILE A 209 5.83 -11.24 -21.18
CA ILE A 209 6.36 -9.88 -21.04
C ILE A 209 5.90 -9.03 -22.23
N THR A 210 5.98 -9.57 -23.46
CA THR A 210 5.49 -8.85 -24.63
C THR A 210 3.98 -8.64 -24.61
N ALA A 211 3.19 -9.60 -24.14
CA ALA A 211 1.74 -9.45 -24.02
C ALA A 211 1.34 -8.37 -23.01
N SER A 212 2.11 -8.17 -21.92
CA SER A 212 1.82 -7.14 -20.91
C SER A 212 2.35 -5.74 -21.27
N VAL A 213 3.21 -5.63 -22.29
CA VAL A 213 3.68 -4.34 -22.82
C VAL A 213 2.79 -3.84 -23.97
N VAL A 214 2.03 -4.76 -24.59
CA VAL A 214 1.14 -4.46 -25.74
C VAL A 214 -0.31 -4.18 -25.29
N LEU A 215 -0.68 -4.48 -24.06
CA LEU A 215 -1.94 -4.11 -23.41
C LEU A 215 -1.83 -2.76 -22.72
#